data_9afe1dbe16450afca16af8519fd81e97
#
_entry.id   9afe1dbe16450afca16af8519fd81e97
#
_cell.length_a   1.000
_cell.length_b   1.000
_cell.length_c   1.000
_cell.angle_alpha   90.00
_cell.angle_beta   90.00
_cell.angle_gamma   90.00
#
_symmetry.space_group_name_H-M   'P 1'
#
loop_
_entity.id
_entity.type
_entity.pdbx_description
1 polymer ?
#
loop_
_entity_poly.entity_id
_entity_poly.type
_entity_poly.pdbx_seq_one_letter_code
_entity_poly.pdbx_strand_id
1 'polypeptide(L)'
;MEIEAIIFDYDGTLVHLNIDFQRMRQQVDSLLESFGVVASTFEGLLTLEAIDKASDLLSQRDSKAGRSFHQKALKLITDLEVGAARKGRVLPGITETLRTLKTHGIKVGIITRNCEKAVRVTFPHIEELCDAFIPRDVVSHVKPHPAHLQLAVKKMGITNMGQCLMVGDHPLDVEAGRRVGMKTAGVLTGHTKEQQFLDAGADIVLQNATEVLDHMGKEDRTARNRFLPSGKLGIHVLSELLDRYVSSDPRVVVGPRIGEDTAAIDMGEKVIVVTTDPITFATDEIGYYSVVVNANDIATSGGEPKWFTVNILLPEKKTDKALVDRIFRQIHQACQEFDISLIGGHTEITCGLDRPILVGHMIGEVAKEAFVTTGNARIGDDVLLSKGLCIEGTSIIAREKGDDLRAMGVSRAFIERAQNFLYDPGISIIKDAHVARHAGRVHSMHDVTEGGLANGLHEIAMTAKANVVVEKARIPVYEESRQICEAFNLEPLGVIGSGALLMTAPPAEADKILDQTAQEGVPVSRIGRIEKGPSSVHIISSTGETSIPYFQRDEVLKIFGESSSESQAEGFPRLK
;
A
#
# COMPACT_ATOMS: atom_id res chain seq x y z
N MET A 1 -1.58 26.75 -1.69
CA MET A 1 -0.53 27.35 -0.81
C MET A 1 0.49 26.26 -0.55
N GLU A 2 1.70 26.44 -1.02
CA GLU A 2 2.75 25.42 -0.97
C GLU A 2 3.23 25.25 0.47
N ILE A 3 3.26 24.01 0.98
CA ILE A 3 3.82 23.69 2.30
C ILE A 3 5.34 23.56 2.13
N GLU A 4 6.09 24.42 2.79
CA GLU A 4 7.56 24.39 2.78
C GLU A 4 8.13 23.51 3.88
N ALA A 5 7.40 23.33 4.99
CA ALA A 5 7.87 22.54 6.13
C ALA A 5 6.75 21.79 6.83
N ILE A 6 7.08 20.60 7.34
CA ILE A 6 6.20 19.83 8.23
C ILE A 6 6.92 19.63 9.54
N ILE A 7 6.20 19.91 10.64
CA ILE A 7 6.72 19.72 11.99
C ILE A 7 5.88 18.63 12.65
N PHE A 8 6.55 17.55 13.04
CA PHE A 8 5.91 16.42 13.69
C PHE A 8 6.12 16.48 15.22
N ASP A 9 5.08 16.12 15.95
CA ASP A 9 5.27 15.56 17.28
C ASP A 9 5.96 14.20 17.20
N TYR A 10 6.41 13.70 18.32
CA TYR A 10 7.21 12.47 18.40
C TYR A 10 6.39 11.28 18.94
N ASP A 11 5.95 11.34 20.23
CA ASP A 11 5.27 10.23 20.90
C ASP A 11 3.80 10.18 20.52
N GLY A 12 3.32 9.03 20.05
CA GLY A 12 1.98 8.87 19.51
C GLY A 12 1.85 9.29 18.03
N THR A 13 2.86 9.98 17.48
CA THR A 13 2.88 10.50 16.10
C THR A 13 3.89 9.78 15.22
N LEU A 14 5.16 9.74 15.62
CA LEU A 14 6.25 9.06 14.88
C LEU A 14 6.66 7.74 15.53
N VAL A 15 6.47 7.65 16.84
CA VAL A 15 6.81 6.47 17.63
C VAL A 15 5.69 6.12 18.59
N HIS A 16 5.67 4.89 19.06
CA HIS A 16 4.81 4.48 20.15
C HIS A 16 5.62 4.23 21.39
N LEU A 17 5.44 5.08 22.42
CA LEU A 17 6.03 4.94 23.75
C LEU A 17 4.91 4.60 24.74
N ASN A 18 5.14 3.62 25.60
CA ASN A 18 4.21 3.29 26.69
C ASN A 18 4.61 4.06 27.96
N ILE A 19 4.49 5.40 27.93
CA ILE A 19 4.74 6.24 29.11
C ILE A 19 3.51 6.23 30.00
N ASP A 20 3.69 5.80 31.24
CA ASP A 20 2.65 5.89 32.26
C ASP A 20 2.64 7.30 32.86
N PHE A 21 1.92 8.21 32.19
CA PHE A 21 1.81 9.62 32.61
C PHE A 21 1.17 9.77 33.99
N GLN A 22 0.24 8.88 34.35
CA GLN A 22 -0.38 8.92 35.68
C GLN A 22 0.62 8.61 36.76
N ARG A 23 1.40 7.55 36.61
CA ARG A 23 2.49 7.18 37.52
C ARG A 23 3.57 8.26 37.55
N MET A 24 3.92 8.83 36.41
CA MET A 24 4.88 9.94 36.33
C MET A 24 4.41 11.12 37.16
N ARG A 25 3.15 11.52 37.03
CA ARG A 25 2.55 12.61 37.80
C ARG A 25 2.56 12.30 39.32
N GLN A 26 2.12 11.13 39.73
CA GLN A 26 2.11 10.71 41.12
C GLN A 26 3.51 10.77 41.79
N GLN A 27 4.55 10.38 41.05
CA GLN A 27 5.91 10.43 41.55
C GLN A 27 6.43 11.86 41.71
N VAL A 28 6.08 12.77 40.78
CA VAL A 28 6.40 14.19 40.87
C VAL A 28 5.64 14.83 42.05
N ASP A 29 4.38 14.51 42.25
CA ASP A 29 3.56 14.99 43.36
C ASP A 29 4.13 14.53 44.71
N SER A 30 4.52 13.26 44.83
CA SER A 30 5.18 12.74 46.06
C SER A 30 6.54 13.42 46.33
N LEU A 31 7.30 13.71 45.27
CA LEU A 31 8.54 14.46 45.38
C LEU A 31 8.24 15.89 45.88
N LEU A 32 7.22 16.56 45.37
CA LEU A 32 6.81 17.91 45.75
C LEU A 32 6.39 17.97 47.22
N GLU A 33 5.62 16.99 47.69
CA GLU A 33 5.23 16.88 49.10
C GLU A 33 6.44 16.72 50.02
N SER A 34 7.51 16.04 49.59
CA SER A 34 8.77 15.94 50.37
C SER A 34 9.48 17.29 50.54
N PHE A 35 9.15 18.30 49.74
CA PHE A 35 9.59 19.69 49.87
C PHE A 35 8.59 20.58 50.63
N GLY A 36 7.54 19.99 51.23
CA GLY A 36 6.57 20.68 52.05
C GLY A 36 5.56 21.53 51.25
N VAL A 37 5.30 21.16 50.00
CA VAL A 37 4.29 21.80 49.15
C VAL A 37 3.21 20.80 48.79
N VAL A 38 1.95 21.21 48.95
CA VAL A 38 0.76 20.37 48.67
C VAL A 38 0.58 20.24 47.17
N ALA A 39 0.57 18.99 46.68
CA ALA A 39 0.49 18.70 45.22
C ALA A 39 -0.79 19.23 44.54
N SER A 40 -1.93 19.26 45.28
CA SER A 40 -3.19 19.79 44.73
C SER A 40 -3.13 21.29 44.34
N THR A 41 -2.12 22.04 44.81
CA THR A 41 -1.86 23.42 44.37
C THR A 41 -1.66 23.53 42.83
N PHE A 42 -1.24 22.45 42.19
CA PHE A 42 -0.93 22.38 40.78
C PHE A 42 -1.85 21.43 40.00
N GLU A 43 -3.05 21.15 40.57
CA GLU A 43 -4.07 20.34 39.92
C GLU A 43 -4.48 21.00 38.60
N GLY A 44 -4.73 20.19 37.55
CA GLY A 44 -5.08 20.67 36.19
C GLY A 44 -3.90 21.13 35.33
N LEU A 45 -2.67 21.23 35.87
CA LEU A 45 -1.48 21.50 35.09
C LEU A 45 -0.85 20.22 34.56
N LEU A 46 -0.27 20.28 33.36
CA LEU A 46 0.57 19.20 32.84
C LEU A 46 1.83 19.06 33.70
N THR A 47 2.44 17.87 33.67
CA THR A 47 3.54 17.52 34.60
C THR A 47 4.73 18.49 34.52
N LEU A 48 5.16 18.90 33.32
CA LEU A 48 6.29 19.85 33.16
C LEU A 48 5.93 21.24 33.72
N GLU A 49 4.75 21.74 33.37
CA GLU A 49 4.26 23.04 33.86
C GLU A 49 4.07 23.05 35.39
N ALA A 50 3.67 21.91 35.96
CA ALA A 50 3.61 21.77 37.44
C ALA A 50 5.01 21.80 38.06
N ILE A 51 6.00 21.16 37.46
CA ILE A 51 7.40 21.19 37.92
C ILE A 51 7.94 22.62 37.89
N ASP A 52 7.75 23.35 36.80
CA ASP A 52 8.26 24.72 36.65
C ASP A 52 7.63 25.65 37.68
N LYS A 53 6.29 25.67 37.78
CA LYS A 53 5.60 26.51 38.79
C LYS A 53 5.91 26.15 40.22
N ALA A 54 6.07 24.86 40.53
CA ALA A 54 6.47 24.42 41.85
C ALA A 54 7.90 24.84 42.20
N SER A 55 8.81 24.76 41.23
CA SER A 55 10.18 25.25 41.36
C SER A 55 10.21 26.76 41.61
N ASP A 56 9.42 27.54 40.91
CA ASP A 56 9.31 28.99 41.11
C ASP A 56 8.76 29.31 42.51
N LEU A 57 7.70 28.62 42.94
CA LEU A 57 7.12 28.80 44.28
C LEU A 57 8.13 28.47 45.39
N LEU A 58 8.84 27.37 45.24
CA LEU A 58 9.89 26.99 46.17
C LEU A 58 11.06 27.97 46.16
N SER A 59 11.45 28.49 45.00
CA SER A 59 12.54 29.45 44.82
C SER A 59 12.24 30.80 45.46
N GLN A 60 10.97 31.21 45.55
CA GLN A 60 10.55 32.40 46.30
C GLN A 60 10.80 32.27 47.81
N ARG A 61 10.79 31.04 48.34
CA ARG A 61 11.04 30.74 49.76
C ARG A 61 12.52 30.43 50.03
N ASP A 62 13.09 29.57 49.19
CA ASP A 62 14.49 29.19 49.21
C ASP A 62 14.94 28.82 47.78
N SER A 63 15.85 29.62 47.22
CA SER A 63 16.35 29.42 45.87
C SER A 63 17.15 28.12 45.67
N LYS A 64 17.71 27.53 46.75
CA LYS A 64 18.40 26.23 46.72
C LYS A 64 17.36 25.10 46.70
N ALA A 65 16.30 25.21 47.51
CA ALA A 65 15.20 24.24 47.51
C ALA A 65 14.51 24.16 46.13
N GLY A 66 14.20 25.31 45.54
CA GLY A 66 13.59 25.34 44.20
C GLY A 66 14.46 24.68 43.14
N ARG A 67 15.74 25.02 43.07
CA ARG A 67 16.67 24.36 42.12
C ARG A 67 16.84 22.87 42.39
N SER A 68 16.93 22.47 43.67
CA SER A 68 17.05 21.05 44.03
C SER A 68 15.82 20.24 43.63
N PHE A 69 14.62 20.78 43.85
CA PHE A 69 13.36 20.17 43.42
C PHE A 69 13.34 20.00 41.90
N HIS A 70 13.57 21.08 41.14
CA HIS A 70 13.54 21.08 39.69
C HIS A 70 14.48 20.02 39.10
N GLN A 71 15.73 19.97 39.56
CA GLN A 71 16.72 18.98 39.12
C GLN A 71 16.29 17.53 39.41
N LYS A 72 15.75 17.27 40.64
CA LYS A 72 15.28 15.93 41.01
C LYS A 72 14.04 15.52 40.21
N ALA A 73 13.09 16.43 39.97
CA ALA A 73 11.89 16.19 39.23
C ALA A 73 12.21 15.91 37.75
N LEU A 74 13.07 16.71 37.10
CA LEU A 74 13.52 16.47 35.74
C LEU A 74 14.28 15.16 35.58
N LYS A 75 15.13 14.80 36.57
CA LYS A 75 15.81 13.50 36.53
C LYS A 75 14.82 12.35 36.64
N LEU A 76 13.82 12.44 37.51
CA LEU A 76 12.79 11.42 37.70
C LEU A 76 12.02 11.17 36.42
N ILE A 77 11.51 12.23 35.78
CA ILE A 77 10.76 12.08 34.51
C ILE A 77 11.64 11.56 33.36
N THR A 78 12.92 12.01 33.31
CA THR A 78 13.89 11.49 32.32
C THR A 78 14.13 9.99 32.48
N ASP A 79 14.27 9.50 33.73
CA ASP A 79 14.47 8.07 33.99
C ASP A 79 13.25 7.24 33.59
N LEU A 80 12.02 7.77 33.76
CA LEU A 80 10.78 7.13 33.32
C LEU A 80 10.66 7.12 31.77
N GLU A 81 10.94 8.24 31.13
CA GLU A 81 10.92 8.37 29.66
C GLU A 81 11.95 7.41 29.03
N VAL A 82 13.17 7.35 29.51
CA VAL A 82 14.20 6.42 29.00
C VAL A 82 13.80 4.96 29.27
N GLY A 83 13.14 4.69 30.39
CA GLY A 83 12.60 3.36 30.69
C GLY A 83 11.53 2.92 29.70
N ALA A 84 10.62 3.82 29.32
CA ALA A 84 9.59 3.60 28.29
C ALA A 84 10.21 3.49 26.89
N ALA A 85 11.18 4.35 26.57
CA ALA A 85 11.86 4.40 25.29
C ALA A 85 12.57 3.08 24.91
N ARG A 86 13.08 2.33 25.87
CA ARG A 86 13.68 1.00 25.64
C ARG A 86 12.69 -0.05 25.13
N LYS A 87 11.39 0.16 25.34
CA LYS A 87 10.30 -0.70 24.86
C LYS A 87 9.51 -0.04 23.74
N GLY A 88 9.84 1.20 23.41
CA GLY A 88 9.23 1.97 22.34
C GLY A 88 9.65 1.47 20.97
N ARG A 89 8.84 1.81 19.97
CA ARG A 89 9.09 1.47 18.55
C ARG A 89 8.71 2.63 17.64
N VAL A 90 9.44 2.78 16.55
CA VAL A 90 9.05 3.66 15.44
C VAL A 90 7.81 3.06 14.77
N LEU A 91 6.82 3.90 14.46
CA LEU A 91 5.62 3.45 13.77
C LEU A 91 5.94 3.05 12.32
N PRO A 92 5.19 2.08 11.74
CA PRO A 92 5.41 1.60 10.37
C PRO A 92 5.39 2.75 9.36
N GLY A 93 6.27 2.72 8.38
CA GLY A 93 6.33 3.69 7.28
C GLY A 93 6.97 5.06 7.63
N ILE A 94 7.15 5.40 8.90
CA ILE A 94 7.63 6.74 9.32
C ILE A 94 9.01 7.08 8.74
N THR A 95 9.96 6.16 8.80
CA THR A 95 11.31 6.42 8.28
C THR A 95 11.30 6.77 6.79
N GLU A 96 10.48 6.03 6.02
CA GLU A 96 10.31 6.27 4.59
C GLU A 96 9.59 7.58 4.32
N THR A 97 8.52 7.88 5.07
CA THR A 97 7.79 9.15 4.97
C THR A 97 8.71 10.35 5.16
N LEU A 98 9.54 10.34 6.22
CA LEU A 98 10.47 11.44 6.49
C LEU A 98 11.53 11.59 5.37
N ARG A 99 12.04 10.49 4.82
CA ARG A 99 12.94 10.52 3.65
C ARG A 99 12.25 11.09 2.41
N THR A 100 11.05 10.62 2.13
CA THR A 100 10.26 11.06 0.98
C THR A 100 9.98 12.57 1.04
N LEU A 101 9.60 13.10 2.19
CA LEU A 101 9.42 14.54 2.37
C LEU A 101 10.70 15.33 2.03
N LYS A 102 11.85 14.88 2.54
CA LYS A 102 13.15 15.51 2.24
C LYS A 102 13.51 15.43 0.77
N THR A 103 13.25 14.32 0.07
CA THR A 103 13.52 14.21 -1.38
C THR A 103 12.64 15.14 -2.22
N HIS A 104 11.44 15.46 -1.71
CA HIS A 104 10.54 16.45 -2.33
C HIS A 104 10.86 17.91 -1.92
N GLY A 105 11.98 18.14 -1.24
CA GLY A 105 12.40 19.49 -0.85
C GLY A 105 11.65 20.08 0.35
N ILE A 106 10.79 19.27 1.02
CA ILE A 106 10.03 19.70 2.19
C ILE A 106 10.93 19.63 3.42
N LYS A 107 11.00 20.71 4.18
CA LYS A 107 11.74 20.73 5.43
C LYS A 107 11.01 19.95 6.52
N VAL A 108 11.74 19.11 7.24
CA VAL A 108 11.19 18.26 8.30
C VAL A 108 11.67 18.76 9.66
N GLY A 109 10.72 19.16 10.51
CA GLY A 109 10.95 19.46 11.92
C GLY A 109 10.39 18.36 12.81
N ILE A 110 11.06 18.08 13.93
CA ILE A 110 10.54 17.17 14.97
C ILE A 110 10.65 17.89 16.31
N ILE A 111 9.52 18.02 16.99
CA ILE A 111 9.44 18.61 18.32
C ILE A 111 8.89 17.58 19.32
N THR A 112 9.34 17.62 20.57
CA THR A 112 8.83 16.70 21.57
C THR A 112 8.95 17.24 22.98
N ARG A 113 8.00 16.85 23.85
CA ARG A 113 8.06 17.09 25.29
C ARG A 113 8.97 16.10 26.03
N ASN A 114 9.47 15.08 25.31
CA ASN A 114 10.42 14.09 25.85
C ASN A 114 11.85 14.62 25.83
N CYS A 115 12.69 14.07 26.72
CA CYS A 115 14.12 14.38 26.75
C CYS A 115 14.84 13.76 25.53
N GLU A 116 15.91 14.42 25.09
CA GLU A 116 16.75 13.97 23.97
C GLU A 116 17.23 12.53 24.14
N LYS A 117 17.64 12.17 25.36
CA LYS A 117 18.14 10.83 25.69
C LYS A 117 17.11 9.74 25.42
N ALA A 118 15.82 9.96 25.74
CA ALA A 118 14.75 9.01 25.48
C ALA A 118 14.50 8.86 23.97
N VAL A 119 14.50 9.98 23.23
CA VAL A 119 14.32 9.94 21.77
C VAL A 119 15.42 9.12 21.11
N ARG A 120 16.69 9.35 21.45
CA ARG A 120 17.83 8.61 20.89
C ARG A 120 17.83 7.12 21.21
N VAL A 121 17.19 6.69 22.30
CA VAL A 121 17.03 5.27 22.62
C VAL A 121 16.05 4.58 21.67
N THR A 122 14.93 5.22 21.33
CA THR A 122 13.90 4.62 20.47
C THR A 122 14.19 4.85 18.99
N PHE A 123 14.74 6.01 18.62
CA PHE A 123 15.01 6.40 17.25
C PHE A 123 16.42 6.99 17.08
N PRO A 124 17.49 6.15 17.09
CA PRO A 124 18.88 6.61 17.14
C PRO A 124 19.31 7.56 16.02
N HIS A 125 18.76 7.36 14.80
CA HIS A 125 19.14 8.11 13.58
C HIS A 125 18.15 9.22 13.19
N ILE A 126 17.35 9.70 14.15
CA ILE A 126 16.28 10.67 13.88
C ILE A 126 16.81 11.97 13.24
N GLU A 127 18.00 12.43 13.59
CA GLU A 127 18.60 13.66 13.06
C GLU A 127 18.98 13.57 11.58
N GLU A 128 19.23 12.37 11.06
CA GLU A 128 19.50 12.15 9.63
C GLU A 128 18.24 12.34 8.78
N LEU A 129 17.08 12.21 9.42
CA LEU A 129 15.76 12.23 8.79
C LEU A 129 15.02 13.57 8.94
N CYS A 130 15.59 14.56 9.65
CA CYS A 130 14.96 15.85 9.84
C CYS A 130 15.95 17.02 9.65
N ASP A 131 15.42 18.21 9.41
CA ASP A 131 16.19 19.46 9.29
C ASP A 131 16.25 20.22 10.62
N ALA A 132 15.32 19.94 11.53
CA ALA A 132 15.32 20.47 12.89
C ALA A 132 14.80 19.43 13.89
N PHE A 133 15.59 19.11 14.88
CA PHE A 133 15.21 18.29 16.02
C PHE A 133 15.24 19.13 17.30
N ILE A 134 14.09 19.26 17.98
CA ILE A 134 13.90 20.11 19.15
C ILE A 134 13.29 19.28 20.30
N PRO A 135 14.08 18.54 21.04
CA PRO A 135 13.64 17.90 22.28
C PRO A 135 13.44 18.94 23.39
N ARG A 136 12.77 18.54 24.48
CA ARG A 136 12.53 19.38 25.67
C ARG A 136 13.78 20.10 26.17
N ASP A 137 14.91 19.43 26.10
CA ASP A 137 16.17 19.90 26.73
C ASP A 137 16.79 21.13 26.05
N VAL A 138 16.32 21.47 24.83
CA VAL A 138 16.93 22.57 24.04
C VAL A 138 16.01 23.78 23.87
N VAL A 139 14.85 23.80 24.52
CA VAL A 139 13.90 24.91 24.46
C VAL A 139 13.48 25.35 25.86
N SER A 140 13.26 26.65 26.06
CA SER A 140 12.84 27.19 27.35
C SER A 140 11.41 26.82 27.74
N HIS A 141 10.52 26.69 26.75
CA HIS A 141 9.11 26.36 26.95
C HIS A 141 8.66 25.40 25.86
N VAL A 142 8.18 24.24 26.25
CA VAL A 142 7.65 23.21 25.32
C VAL A 142 6.24 23.55 24.86
N LYS A 143 5.77 22.89 23.77
CA LYS A 143 4.37 22.97 23.31
C LYS A 143 3.38 22.73 24.46
N PRO A 144 2.24 23.46 24.56
CA PRO A 144 1.65 24.33 23.54
C PRO A 144 2.23 25.76 23.48
N HIS A 145 3.37 26.04 24.14
CA HIS A 145 3.99 27.36 24.08
C HIS A 145 4.60 27.63 22.68
N PRO A 146 4.37 28.80 22.05
CA PRO A 146 4.83 29.12 20.71
C PRO A 146 6.35 28.97 20.49
N ALA A 147 7.16 29.18 21.50
CA ALA A 147 8.63 29.11 21.41
C ALA A 147 9.15 27.78 20.84
N HIS A 148 8.45 26.68 21.11
CA HIS A 148 8.85 25.35 20.61
C HIS A 148 8.80 25.27 19.09
N LEU A 149 7.67 25.65 18.49
CA LEU A 149 7.50 25.71 17.04
C LEU A 149 8.34 26.80 16.39
N GLN A 150 8.42 27.99 17.00
CA GLN A 150 9.25 29.09 16.50
C GLN A 150 10.73 28.70 16.41
N LEU A 151 11.25 27.95 17.37
CA LEU A 151 12.63 27.47 17.35
C LEU A 151 12.85 26.45 16.22
N ALA A 152 11.91 25.54 16.01
CA ALA A 152 11.97 24.56 14.91
C ALA A 152 12.00 25.26 13.55
N VAL A 153 11.07 26.19 13.31
CA VAL A 153 10.96 26.95 12.07
C VAL A 153 12.22 27.79 11.82
N LYS A 154 12.73 28.46 12.87
CA LYS A 154 13.98 29.23 12.77
C LYS A 154 15.17 28.35 12.37
N LYS A 155 15.29 27.14 12.94
CA LYS A 155 16.38 26.20 12.59
C LYS A 155 16.27 25.69 11.16
N MET A 156 15.05 25.54 10.63
CA MET A 156 14.80 25.13 9.25
C MET A 156 14.98 26.28 8.23
N GLY A 157 15.14 27.54 8.70
CA GLY A 157 15.30 28.70 7.83
C GLY A 157 13.99 29.16 7.17
N ILE A 158 12.84 28.76 7.68
CA ILE A 158 11.52 29.13 7.18
C ILE A 158 11.12 30.49 7.76
N THR A 159 10.51 31.34 6.93
CA THR A 159 10.08 32.69 7.33
C THR A 159 8.57 32.84 7.44
N ASN A 160 7.80 32.00 6.75
CA ASN A 160 6.34 32.08 6.71
C ASN A 160 5.72 30.87 7.45
N MET A 161 5.19 31.11 8.66
CA MET A 161 4.51 30.08 9.46
C MET A 161 3.28 29.48 8.76
N GLY A 162 2.58 30.27 7.92
CA GLY A 162 1.42 29.79 7.15
C GLY A 162 1.75 28.73 6.08
N GLN A 163 3.03 28.58 5.74
CA GLN A 163 3.53 27.51 4.87
C GLN A 163 4.06 26.29 5.63
N CYS A 164 3.75 26.21 6.93
CA CYS A 164 4.10 25.07 7.77
C CYS A 164 2.86 24.28 8.18
N LEU A 165 3.02 22.96 8.31
CA LEU A 165 2.01 22.05 8.86
C LEU A 165 2.53 21.47 10.17
N MET A 166 1.77 21.62 11.26
CA MET A 166 2.00 20.91 12.52
C MET A 166 1.21 19.61 12.54
N VAL A 167 1.86 18.48 12.78
CA VAL A 167 1.27 17.13 12.82
C VAL A 167 1.48 16.53 14.20
N GLY A 168 0.40 16.13 14.87
CA GLY A 168 0.48 15.53 16.21
C GLY A 168 -0.74 14.71 16.60
N ASP A 169 -0.60 13.86 17.62
CA ASP A 169 -1.65 12.95 18.12
C ASP A 169 -2.48 13.53 19.28
N HIS A 170 -2.21 14.76 19.68
CA HIS A 170 -2.88 15.38 20.82
C HIS A 170 -3.43 16.78 20.47
N PRO A 171 -4.58 17.21 21.04
CA PRO A 171 -5.13 18.57 20.84
C PRO A 171 -4.15 19.71 21.11
N LEU A 172 -3.16 19.52 22.02
CA LEU A 172 -2.11 20.48 22.28
C LEU A 172 -1.24 20.80 21.06
N ASP A 173 -1.11 19.88 20.11
CA ASP A 173 -0.34 20.08 18.87
C ASP A 173 -1.10 21.00 17.94
N VAL A 174 -2.41 20.78 17.82
CA VAL A 174 -3.31 21.65 17.07
C VAL A 174 -3.31 23.06 17.68
N GLU A 175 -3.43 23.16 19.01
CA GLU A 175 -3.38 24.45 19.70
C GLU A 175 -2.07 25.17 19.48
N ALA A 176 -0.92 24.45 19.59
CA ALA A 176 0.40 25.02 19.37
C ALA A 176 0.57 25.57 17.95
N GLY A 177 0.17 24.78 16.92
CA GLY A 177 0.23 25.19 15.51
C GLY A 177 -0.62 26.40 15.22
N ARG A 178 -1.86 26.40 15.68
CA ARG A 178 -2.80 27.52 15.50
C ARG A 178 -2.32 28.82 16.14
N ARG A 179 -1.73 28.76 17.35
CA ARG A 179 -1.17 29.92 18.04
C ARG A 179 -0.09 30.66 17.26
N VAL A 180 0.60 29.97 16.37
CA VAL A 180 1.66 30.54 15.52
C VAL A 180 1.22 30.73 14.06
N GLY A 181 -0.03 30.46 13.73
CA GLY A 181 -0.59 30.62 12.39
C GLY A 181 -0.17 29.52 11.39
N MET A 182 0.18 28.33 11.87
CA MET A 182 0.41 27.16 11.03
C MET A 182 -0.89 26.43 10.71
N LYS A 183 -0.89 25.67 9.62
CA LYS A 183 -1.87 24.60 9.43
C LYS A 183 -1.62 23.47 10.40
N THR A 184 -2.68 22.70 10.70
CA THR A 184 -2.63 21.66 11.73
C THR A 184 -3.27 20.37 11.26
N ALA A 185 -2.62 19.25 11.58
CA ALA A 185 -3.12 17.90 11.33
C ALA A 185 -3.13 17.09 12.63
N GLY A 186 -4.30 16.54 12.97
CA GLY A 186 -4.41 15.53 14.02
C GLY A 186 -4.16 14.13 13.45
N VAL A 187 -3.44 13.26 14.17
CA VAL A 187 -3.27 11.84 13.80
C VAL A 187 -3.89 10.92 14.83
N LEU A 188 -4.61 9.88 14.37
CA LEU A 188 -5.37 8.97 15.23
C LEU A 188 -4.54 7.80 15.79
N THR A 189 -3.22 7.90 15.73
CA THR A 189 -2.28 6.89 16.26
C THR A 189 -2.11 6.94 17.79
N GLY A 190 -2.53 8.03 18.43
CA GLY A 190 -2.57 8.19 19.89
C GLY A 190 -3.91 7.78 20.51
N HIS A 191 -4.28 8.42 21.60
CA HIS A 191 -5.54 8.16 22.33
C HIS A 191 -6.65 9.17 21.99
N THR A 192 -6.39 10.17 21.20
CA THR A 192 -7.32 11.25 20.84
C THR A 192 -8.28 10.78 19.76
N LYS A 193 -9.57 11.05 19.95
CA LYS A 193 -10.61 10.75 18.95
C LYS A 193 -10.71 11.87 17.92
N GLU A 194 -11.16 11.56 16.72
CA GLU A 194 -11.34 12.51 15.62
C GLU A 194 -12.10 13.78 16.05
N GLN A 195 -13.23 13.63 16.73
CA GLN A 195 -14.04 14.77 17.19
C GLN A 195 -13.25 15.74 18.06
N GLN A 196 -12.33 15.27 18.90
CA GLN A 196 -11.52 16.12 19.78
C GLN A 196 -10.53 16.98 18.98
N PHE A 197 -10.03 16.48 17.84
CA PHE A 197 -9.21 17.27 16.92
C PHE A 197 -10.03 18.33 16.19
N LEU A 198 -11.24 17.97 15.75
CA LEU A 198 -12.17 18.92 15.11
C LEU A 198 -12.57 20.02 16.09
N ASP A 199 -12.87 19.68 17.35
CA ASP A 199 -13.19 20.64 18.41
C ASP A 199 -12.00 21.56 18.74
N ALA A 200 -10.76 21.05 18.66
CA ALA A 200 -9.54 21.84 18.80
C ALA A 200 -9.26 22.73 17.57
N GLY A 201 -9.99 22.52 16.47
CA GLY A 201 -9.88 23.28 15.23
C GLY A 201 -8.72 22.81 14.34
N ALA A 202 -8.45 21.52 14.29
CA ALA A 202 -7.52 20.94 13.31
C ALA A 202 -8.03 21.19 11.89
N ASP A 203 -7.12 21.53 10.97
CA ASP A 203 -7.48 21.73 9.56
C ASP A 203 -7.74 20.39 8.86
N ILE A 204 -7.06 19.32 9.30
CA ILE A 204 -7.23 17.94 8.82
C ILE A 204 -7.05 16.93 9.94
N VAL A 205 -7.67 15.75 9.79
CA VAL A 205 -7.44 14.58 10.67
C VAL A 205 -7.03 13.40 9.80
N LEU A 206 -5.94 12.73 10.18
CA LEU A 206 -5.31 11.64 9.46
C LEU A 206 -5.34 10.37 10.32
N GLN A 207 -5.36 9.18 9.72
CA GLN A 207 -5.25 7.94 10.47
C GLN A 207 -3.87 7.79 11.12
N ASN A 208 -2.83 8.22 10.41
CA ASN A 208 -1.44 8.19 10.90
C ASN A 208 -0.59 9.24 10.17
N ALA A 209 0.64 9.46 10.66
CA ALA A 209 1.52 10.50 10.12
C ALA A 209 2.04 10.21 8.70
N THR A 210 1.95 8.98 8.17
CA THR A 210 2.40 8.68 6.80
C THR A 210 1.44 9.25 5.76
N GLU A 211 0.15 9.44 6.11
CA GLU A 211 -0.85 10.02 5.22
C GLU A 211 -0.61 11.50 4.90
N VAL A 212 0.34 12.13 5.59
CA VAL A 212 0.75 13.50 5.27
C VAL A 212 1.27 13.61 3.83
N LEU A 213 1.91 12.55 3.29
CA LEU A 213 2.36 12.51 1.90
C LEU A 213 1.19 12.63 0.91
N ASP A 214 0.09 11.96 1.20
CA ASP A 214 -1.12 12.02 0.38
C ASP A 214 -1.76 13.42 0.40
N HIS A 215 -1.67 14.11 1.52
CA HIS A 215 -2.18 15.48 1.69
C HIS A 215 -1.28 16.53 1.04
N MET A 216 0.03 16.33 1.07
CA MET A 216 0.97 17.22 0.37
C MET A 216 0.80 17.14 -1.15
N GLY A 217 0.54 15.94 -1.68
CA GLY A 217 0.16 15.76 -3.08
C GLY A 217 -1.18 16.39 -3.46
N LYS A 218 -2.07 16.68 -2.50
CA LYS A 218 -3.39 17.28 -2.76
C LYS A 218 -3.38 18.80 -2.84
N GLU A 219 -2.51 19.51 -2.12
CA GLU A 219 -2.47 21.00 -2.19
C GLU A 219 -1.80 21.53 -3.44
N ASP A 220 -0.81 20.84 -3.99
CA ASP A 220 -0.23 21.17 -5.31
C ASP A 220 -1.14 20.68 -6.48
N ARG A 221 -2.07 19.75 -6.20
CA ARG A 221 -3.06 19.25 -7.16
C ARG A 221 -4.33 20.08 -7.29
N THR A 222 -4.63 21.05 -6.42
CA THR A 222 -5.84 21.88 -6.53
C THR A 222 -5.83 22.84 -7.72
N ALA A 223 -4.69 23.01 -8.40
CA ALA A 223 -4.60 23.74 -9.67
C ALA A 223 -4.40 22.83 -10.91
N ARG A 224 -3.87 21.61 -10.78
CA ARG A 224 -3.54 20.75 -11.94
C ARG A 224 -4.20 19.36 -11.98
N ASN A 225 -4.70 18.80 -10.88
CA ASN A 225 -5.35 17.48 -10.96
C ASN A 225 -6.59 17.37 -10.07
N ARG A 226 -7.74 17.81 -10.59
CA ARG A 226 -9.09 17.41 -10.16
C ARG A 226 -9.39 15.93 -10.47
N PHE A 227 -8.49 15.24 -11.13
CA PHE A 227 -8.74 13.92 -11.69
C PHE A 227 -7.87 12.87 -10.99
N LEU A 228 -8.44 11.71 -10.76
CA LEU A 228 -7.72 10.55 -10.24
C LEU A 228 -6.72 10.04 -11.31
N PRO A 229 -5.57 9.47 -10.90
CA PRO A 229 -4.59 8.94 -11.84
C PRO A 229 -5.15 7.72 -12.61
N SER A 230 -4.56 7.42 -13.76
CA SER A 230 -4.85 6.19 -14.50
C SER A 230 -4.39 4.95 -13.71
N GLY A 231 -5.11 3.84 -13.86
CA GLY A 231 -4.90 2.57 -13.15
C GLY A 231 -6.08 2.21 -12.25
N LYS A 232 -5.95 1.14 -11.46
CA LYS A 232 -6.96 0.74 -10.46
C LYS A 232 -7.25 1.90 -9.50
N LEU A 233 -8.51 2.05 -9.11
CA LEU A 233 -8.89 3.02 -8.08
C LEU A 233 -8.18 2.67 -6.76
N GLY A 234 -7.62 3.66 -6.08
CA GLY A 234 -6.91 3.44 -4.81
C GLY A 234 -7.79 2.72 -3.79
N ILE A 235 -7.23 1.72 -3.12
CA ILE A 235 -7.95 0.78 -2.21
C ILE A 235 -8.81 1.51 -1.18
N HIS A 236 -8.32 2.58 -0.56
CA HIS A 236 -9.07 3.33 0.46
C HIS A 236 -10.31 4.02 -0.12
N VAL A 237 -10.17 4.62 -1.32
CA VAL A 237 -11.30 5.27 -2.01
C VAL A 237 -12.34 4.23 -2.42
N LEU A 238 -11.89 3.09 -2.97
CA LEU A 238 -12.79 2.00 -3.36
C LEU A 238 -13.51 1.41 -2.15
N SER A 239 -12.82 1.15 -1.04
CA SER A 239 -13.41 0.61 0.19
C SER A 239 -14.51 1.52 0.73
N GLU A 240 -14.27 2.83 0.83
CA GLU A 240 -15.27 3.81 1.26
C GLU A 240 -16.53 3.80 0.38
N LEU A 241 -16.34 3.73 -0.95
CA LEU A 241 -17.45 3.70 -1.90
C LEU A 241 -18.25 2.40 -1.80
N LEU A 242 -17.60 1.26 -1.65
CA LEU A 242 -18.25 -0.04 -1.49
C LEU A 242 -19.06 -0.10 -0.18
N ASP A 243 -18.50 0.38 0.93
CA ASP A 243 -19.20 0.42 2.22
C ASP A 243 -20.44 1.32 2.16
N ARG A 244 -20.41 2.36 1.35
CA ARG A 244 -21.48 3.36 1.27
C ARG A 244 -22.60 3.02 0.30
N TYR A 245 -22.27 2.37 -0.82
CA TYR A 245 -23.20 2.27 -1.97
C TYR A 245 -23.60 0.84 -2.34
N VAL A 246 -23.05 -0.17 -1.68
CA VAL A 246 -23.42 -1.57 -1.98
C VAL A 246 -24.65 -1.99 -1.18
N SER A 247 -25.63 -2.55 -1.87
CA SER A 247 -26.78 -3.22 -1.27
C SER A 247 -26.55 -4.73 -1.22
N SER A 248 -27.13 -5.42 -0.23
CA SER A 248 -26.98 -6.87 -0.07
C SER A 248 -28.27 -7.63 -0.46
N ASP A 249 -28.10 -8.71 -1.21
CA ASP A 249 -29.10 -9.79 -1.33
C ASP A 249 -28.61 -10.95 -0.43
N PRO A 250 -29.47 -11.62 0.35
CA PRO A 250 -29.07 -12.69 1.25
C PRO A 250 -28.44 -13.92 0.54
N ARG A 251 -28.61 -14.07 -0.77
CA ARG A 251 -27.98 -15.09 -1.58
C ARG A 251 -26.56 -14.74 -2.02
N VAL A 252 -26.14 -13.48 -1.87
CA VAL A 252 -24.77 -13.07 -2.22
C VAL A 252 -23.84 -13.56 -1.13
N VAL A 253 -23.06 -14.60 -1.41
CA VAL A 253 -22.07 -15.22 -0.51
C VAL A 253 -20.80 -14.39 -0.47
N VAL A 254 -20.38 -13.91 -1.63
CA VAL A 254 -19.28 -12.97 -1.81
C VAL A 254 -19.79 -11.79 -2.63
N GLY A 255 -19.85 -10.63 -1.98
CA GLY A 255 -20.17 -9.37 -2.63
C GLY A 255 -18.90 -8.58 -2.99
N PRO A 256 -19.05 -7.38 -3.58
CA PRO A 256 -17.91 -6.56 -3.97
C PRO A 256 -17.12 -6.14 -2.73
N ARG A 257 -15.85 -6.51 -2.69
CA ARG A 257 -14.88 -6.16 -1.65
C ARG A 257 -13.46 -6.27 -2.19
N ILE A 258 -12.54 -5.59 -1.56
CA ILE A 258 -11.14 -5.57 -1.96
C ILE A 258 -10.55 -6.99 -1.80
N GLY A 259 -9.77 -7.42 -2.80
CA GLY A 259 -9.04 -8.68 -2.79
C GLY A 259 -9.87 -9.92 -3.13
N GLU A 260 -11.12 -9.75 -3.61
CA GLU A 260 -11.90 -10.85 -4.16
C GLU A 260 -12.12 -10.62 -5.67
N ASP A 261 -11.76 -11.59 -6.50
CA ASP A 261 -11.79 -11.49 -7.96
C ASP A 261 -13.21 -11.66 -8.53
N THR A 262 -14.11 -12.29 -7.77
CA THR A 262 -15.47 -12.59 -8.22
C THR A 262 -16.53 -12.25 -7.19
N ALA A 263 -17.74 -11.92 -7.68
CA ALA A 263 -18.96 -12.02 -6.88
C ALA A 263 -19.53 -13.44 -6.95
N ALA A 264 -20.12 -13.90 -5.83
CA ALA A 264 -20.65 -15.26 -5.71
C ALA A 264 -22.08 -15.26 -5.19
N ILE A 265 -22.98 -15.98 -5.89
CA ILE A 265 -24.42 -16.05 -5.61
C ILE A 265 -24.82 -17.48 -5.34
N ASP A 266 -25.38 -17.76 -4.16
CA ASP A 266 -25.88 -19.09 -3.78
C ASP A 266 -27.16 -19.44 -4.54
N MET A 267 -27.13 -20.53 -5.30
CA MET A 267 -28.25 -21.06 -6.06
C MET A 267 -28.70 -22.44 -5.54
N GLY A 268 -28.34 -22.80 -4.30
CA GLY A 268 -28.67 -24.07 -3.65
C GLY A 268 -27.51 -25.05 -3.72
N GLU A 269 -27.50 -25.99 -4.66
CA GLU A 269 -26.41 -26.96 -4.84
C GLU A 269 -25.17 -26.36 -5.49
N LYS A 270 -25.33 -25.29 -6.24
CA LYS A 270 -24.27 -24.57 -6.93
C LYS A 270 -24.18 -23.13 -6.48
N VAL A 271 -23.01 -22.55 -6.66
CA VAL A 271 -22.74 -21.12 -6.59
C VAL A 271 -22.50 -20.64 -8.01
N ILE A 272 -23.20 -19.58 -8.40
CA ILE A 272 -22.88 -18.83 -9.62
C ILE A 272 -21.82 -17.80 -9.26
N VAL A 273 -20.74 -17.78 -10.00
CA VAL A 273 -19.65 -16.82 -9.87
C VAL A 273 -19.63 -15.89 -11.08
N VAL A 274 -19.42 -14.61 -10.81
CA VAL A 274 -19.51 -13.55 -11.83
C VAL A 274 -18.35 -12.58 -11.66
N THR A 275 -17.73 -12.21 -12.77
CA THR A 275 -16.71 -11.16 -12.81
C THR A 275 -16.90 -10.23 -13.98
N THR A 276 -16.20 -9.10 -13.97
CA THR A 276 -16.14 -8.14 -15.08
C THR A 276 -14.83 -7.38 -15.06
N ASP A 277 -14.04 -7.56 -16.13
CA ASP A 277 -12.79 -6.85 -16.32
C ASP A 277 -12.69 -6.15 -17.67
N PRO A 278 -12.19 -4.89 -17.67
CA PRO A 278 -11.88 -4.15 -18.87
C PRO A 278 -10.45 -4.46 -19.36
N ILE A 279 -10.28 -4.59 -20.67
CA ILE A 279 -8.97 -4.62 -21.32
C ILE A 279 -8.67 -3.24 -21.91
N THR A 280 -7.66 -2.58 -21.35
CA THR A 280 -7.33 -1.18 -21.65
C THR A 280 -5.91 -0.97 -22.18
N PHE A 281 -4.98 -1.91 -21.95
CA PHE A 281 -3.57 -1.77 -22.32
C PHE A 281 -3.21 -2.48 -23.64
N ALA A 282 -3.77 -3.66 -23.88
CA ALA A 282 -3.50 -4.43 -25.09
C ALA A 282 -4.35 -3.92 -26.25
N THR A 283 -3.74 -3.66 -27.40
CA THR A 283 -4.45 -3.36 -28.66
C THR A 283 -4.40 -4.54 -29.64
N ASP A 284 -3.28 -5.25 -29.63
CA ASP A 284 -3.13 -6.52 -30.33
C ASP A 284 -3.71 -7.65 -29.48
N GLU A 285 -4.41 -8.61 -30.10
CA GLU A 285 -5.05 -9.76 -29.44
C GLU A 285 -6.07 -9.39 -28.32
N ILE A 286 -6.63 -8.18 -28.34
CA ILE A 286 -7.53 -7.66 -27.30
C ILE A 286 -8.74 -8.56 -27.06
N GLY A 287 -9.26 -9.22 -28.11
CA GLY A 287 -10.37 -10.17 -28.00
C GLY A 287 -9.99 -11.42 -27.22
N TYR A 288 -8.77 -11.95 -27.37
CA TYR A 288 -8.25 -13.08 -26.61
C TYR A 288 -8.08 -12.70 -25.13
N TYR A 289 -7.42 -11.56 -24.87
CA TYR A 289 -7.27 -11.05 -23.50
C TYR A 289 -8.61 -10.93 -22.78
N SER A 290 -9.65 -10.38 -23.45
CA SER A 290 -10.95 -10.14 -22.81
C SER A 290 -11.65 -11.41 -22.35
N VAL A 291 -11.46 -12.53 -23.03
CA VAL A 291 -12.01 -13.82 -22.62
C VAL A 291 -11.17 -14.44 -21.51
N VAL A 292 -9.84 -14.50 -21.70
CA VAL A 292 -8.95 -15.25 -20.80
C VAL A 292 -8.83 -14.59 -19.44
N VAL A 293 -8.67 -13.26 -19.35
CA VAL A 293 -8.55 -12.55 -18.07
C VAL A 293 -9.82 -12.78 -17.24
N ASN A 294 -11.00 -12.55 -17.82
CA ASN A 294 -12.26 -12.79 -17.11
C ASN A 294 -12.49 -14.29 -16.76
N ALA A 295 -11.97 -15.22 -17.56
CA ALA A 295 -12.07 -16.64 -17.25
C ALA A 295 -11.12 -17.06 -16.10
N ASN A 296 -9.97 -16.38 -15.98
CA ASN A 296 -9.04 -16.58 -14.86
C ASN A 296 -9.70 -16.25 -13.52
N ASP A 297 -10.42 -15.15 -13.39
CA ASP A 297 -11.14 -14.80 -12.17
C ASP A 297 -12.13 -15.90 -11.75
N ILE A 298 -12.88 -16.43 -12.71
CA ILE A 298 -13.77 -17.56 -12.42
C ILE A 298 -12.99 -18.76 -11.90
N ALA A 299 -11.81 -19.03 -12.48
CA ALA A 299 -10.97 -20.15 -12.05
C ALA A 299 -10.42 -19.97 -10.63
N THR A 300 -10.10 -18.73 -10.19
CA THR A 300 -9.65 -18.47 -8.81
C THR A 300 -10.69 -18.80 -7.77
N SER A 301 -11.98 -18.71 -8.12
CA SER A 301 -13.07 -19.14 -7.24
C SER A 301 -13.29 -20.66 -7.20
N GLY A 302 -12.51 -21.41 -7.96
CA GLY A 302 -12.69 -22.83 -8.19
C GLY A 302 -13.83 -23.15 -9.16
N GLY A 303 -14.36 -22.12 -9.83
CA GLY A 303 -15.45 -22.25 -10.81
C GLY A 303 -14.97 -22.65 -12.19
N GLU A 304 -15.93 -23.12 -12.99
CA GLU A 304 -15.75 -23.36 -14.42
C GLU A 304 -16.35 -22.18 -15.19
N PRO A 305 -15.59 -21.42 -16.00
CA PRO A 305 -16.14 -20.37 -16.86
C PRO A 305 -17.06 -20.99 -17.93
N LYS A 306 -18.27 -20.48 -18.08
CA LYS A 306 -19.28 -21.07 -18.98
C LYS A 306 -19.86 -20.09 -19.98
N TRP A 307 -20.19 -18.88 -19.52
CA TRP A 307 -20.90 -17.91 -20.35
C TRP A 307 -20.18 -16.58 -20.34
N PHE A 308 -20.02 -16.02 -21.53
CA PHE A 308 -19.33 -14.76 -21.73
C PHE A 308 -20.24 -13.74 -22.43
N THR A 309 -20.25 -12.52 -21.94
CA THR A 309 -20.77 -11.34 -22.65
C THR A 309 -19.70 -10.28 -22.73
N VAL A 310 -19.72 -9.42 -23.73
CA VAL A 310 -18.67 -8.39 -23.90
C VAL A 310 -19.23 -7.10 -24.46
N ASN A 311 -18.84 -5.99 -23.85
CA ASN A 311 -19.02 -4.66 -24.45
C ASN A 311 -17.74 -4.28 -25.20
N ILE A 312 -17.89 -3.96 -26.50
CA ILE A 312 -16.81 -3.60 -27.40
C ILE A 312 -16.98 -2.12 -27.77
N LEU A 313 -16.13 -1.26 -27.23
CA LEU A 313 -16.10 0.17 -27.51
C LEU A 313 -14.95 0.47 -28.48
N LEU A 314 -15.27 0.98 -29.64
CA LEU A 314 -14.36 1.16 -30.76
C LEU A 314 -14.15 2.66 -31.06
N PRO A 315 -12.90 3.10 -31.31
CA PRO A 315 -12.62 4.50 -31.60
C PRO A 315 -13.18 4.97 -32.95
N GLU A 316 -13.91 6.10 -32.92
CA GLU A 316 -14.31 6.79 -34.15
C GLU A 316 -13.09 7.12 -35.03
N LYS A 317 -13.22 7.06 -36.36
CA LYS A 317 -12.15 7.37 -37.33
C LYS A 317 -10.94 6.42 -37.36
N LYS A 318 -10.87 5.43 -36.47
CA LYS A 318 -9.82 4.40 -36.45
C LYS A 318 -10.37 2.98 -36.59
N THR A 319 -11.69 2.83 -36.69
CA THR A 319 -12.38 1.53 -36.80
C THR A 319 -12.81 1.28 -38.22
N ASP A 320 -12.36 0.18 -38.78
CA ASP A 320 -12.83 -0.40 -40.01
C ASP A 320 -13.43 -1.80 -39.77
N LYS A 321 -14.06 -2.37 -40.83
CA LYS A 321 -14.66 -3.70 -40.74
C LYS A 321 -13.64 -4.80 -40.44
N ALA A 322 -12.39 -4.64 -40.88
CA ALA A 322 -11.33 -5.63 -40.67
C ALA A 322 -10.92 -5.68 -39.19
N LEU A 323 -10.84 -4.53 -38.48
CA LEU A 323 -10.61 -4.47 -37.06
C LEU A 323 -11.70 -5.18 -36.27
N VAL A 324 -12.98 -4.88 -36.60
CA VAL A 324 -14.13 -5.51 -35.93
C VAL A 324 -14.11 -7.03 -36.13
N ASP A 325 -13.95 -7.51 -37.38
CA ASP A 325 -13.88 -8.94 -37.69
C ASP A 325 -12.72 -9.64 -36.93
N ARG A 326 -11.55 -9.01 -36.85
CA ARG A 326 -10.41 -9.53 -36.13
C ARG A 326 -10.73 -9.71 -34.64
N ILE A 327 -11.32 -8.69 -33.98
CA ILE A 327 -11.69 -8.77 -32.57
C ILE A 327 -12.70 -9.89 -32.32
N PHE A 328 -13.75 -9.99 -33.12
CA PHE A 328 -14.74 -11.06 -32.99
C PHE A 328 -14.14 -12.45 -33.22
N ARG A 329 -13.19 -12.59 -34.14
CA ARG A 329 -12.47 -13.84 -34.40
C ARG A 329 -11.63 -14.25 -33.19
N GLN A 330 -10.90 -13.30 -32.58
CA GLN A 330 -10.11 -13.55 -31.37
C GLN A 330 -11.00 -14.01 -30.21
N ILE A 331 -12.13 -13.33 -29.97
CA ILE A 331 -13.10 -13.72 -28.95
C ILE A 331 -13.63 -15.14 -29.23
N HIS A 332 -14.04 -15.41 -30.46
CA HIS A 332 -14.58 -16.69 -30.86
C HIS A 332 -13.56 -17.83 -30.65
N GLN A 333 -12.32 -17.62 -31.06
CA GLN A 333 -11.25 -18.61 -30.92
C GLN A 333 -10.95 -18.89 -29.44
N ALA A 334 -10.84 -17.86 -28.61
CA ALA A 334 -10.64 -18.04 -27.16
C ALA A 334 -11.84 -18.75 -26.51
N CYS A 335 -13.06 -18.37 -26.85
CA CYS A 335 -14.26 -19.07 -26.35
C CYS A 335 -14.28 -20.55 -26.74
N GLN A 336 -13.87 -20.89 -27.97
CA GLN A 336 -13.77 -22.29 -28.41
C GLN A 336 -12.67 -23.06 -27.68
N GLU A 337 -11.52 -22.45 -27.45
CA GLU A 337 -10.37 -23.05 -26.75
C GLU A 337 -10.73 -23.46 -25.31
N PHE A 338 -11.51 -22.65 -24.62
CA PHE A 338 -11.85 -22.86 -23.20
C PHE A 338 -13.28 -23.38 -22.96
N ASP A 339 -13.99 -23.83 -24.01
CA ASP A 339 -15.38 -24.34 -23.92
C ASP A 339 -16.35 -23.32 -23.29
N ILE A 340 -16.20 -22.04 -23.66
CA ILE A 340 -17.01 -20.92 -23.19
C ILE A 340 -18.01 -20.51 -24.28
N SER A 341 -19.26 -20.25 -23.89
CA SER A 341 -20.30 -19.78 -24.80
C SER A 341 -20.39 -18.26 -24.80
N LEU A 342 -20.15 -17.61 -25.95
CA LEU A 342 -20.46 -16.19 -26.12
C LEU A 342 -22.00 -16.07 -26.22
N ILE A 343 -22.65 -15.46 -25.23
CA ILE A 343 -24.11 -15.40 -25.10
C ILE A 343 -24.70 -14.01 -25.36
N GLY A 344 -23.87 -12.98 -25.52
CA GLY A 344 -24.38 -11.63 -25.79
C GLY A 344 -23.29 -10.56 -25.68
N GLY A 345 -23.74 -9.31 -25.67
CA GLY A 345 -22.85 -8.15 -25.53
C GLY A 345 -23.40 -6.94 -26.31
N HIS A 346 -22.56 -5.90 -26.39
CA HIS A 346 -22.84 -4.68 -27.12
C HIS A 346 -21.61 -4.24 -27.90
N THR A 347 -21.78 -3.75 -29.12
CA THR A 347 -20.67 -3.24 -29.95
C THR A 347 -21.03 -1.85 -30.45
N GLU A 348 -20.16 -0.88 -30.12
CA GLU A 348 -20.40 0.53 -30.42
C GLU A 348 -19.11 1.20 -30.92
N ILE A 349 -19.28 2.10 -31.93
CA ILE A 349 -18.24 3.06 -32.32
C ILE A 349 -18.53 4.36 -31.58
N THR A 350 -17.62 4.81 -30.73
CA THR A 350 -17.83 5.99 -29.88
C THR A 350 -16.73 7.02 -30.00
N CYS A 351 -17.05 8.28 -29.69
CA CYS A 351 -16.08 9.37 -29.68
C CYS A 351 -15.27 9.39 -28.37
N GLY A 352 -14.12 10.07 -28.39
CA GLY A 352 -13.29 10.25 -27.20
C GLY A 352 -12.36 9.08 -26.88
N LEU A 353 -12.34 8.03 -27.71
CA LEU A 353 -11.39 6.92 -27.60
C LEU A 353 -10.30 7.04 -28.65
N ASP A 354 -9.10 6.67 -28.31
CA ASP A 354 -7.95 6.57 -29.22
C ASP A 354 -7.59 5.11 -29.58
N ARG A 355 -8.11 4.13 -28.84
CA ARG A 355 -7.93 2.69 -29.04
C ARG A 355 -9.20 1.92 -28.65
N PRO A 356 -9.36 0.65 -29.09
CA PRO A 356 -10.44 -0.22 -28.61
C PRO A 356 -10.38 -0.43 -27.10
N ILE A 357 -11.56 -0.55 -26.47
CA ILE A 357 -11.71 -1.00 -25.08
C ILE A 357 -12.74 -2.12 -25.09
N LEU A 358 -12.40 -3.26 -24.52
CA LEU A 358 -13.32 -4.37 -24.32
C LEU A 358 -13.59 -4.55 -22.84
N VAL A 359 -14.87 -4.65 -22.47
CA VAL A 359 -15.28 -4.97 -21.08
C VAL A 359 -15.95 -6.33 -21.11
N GLY A 360 -15.25 -7.33 -20.62
CA GLY A 360 -15.75 -8.69 -20.49
C GLY A 360 -16.64 -8.84 -19.27
N HIS A 361 -17.61 -9.74 -19.35
CA HIS A 361 -18.40 -10.22 -18.22
C HIS A 361 -18.45 -11.74 -18.32
N MET A 362 -17.84 -12.42 -17.36
CA MET A 362 -17.80 -13.88 -17.31
C MET A 362 -18.70 -14.39 -16.21
N ILE A 363 -19.44 -15.43 -16.51
CA ILE A 363 -20.28 -16.17 -15.58
C ILE A 363 -19.80 -17.62 -15.56
N GLY A 364 -19.56 -18.13 -14.38
CA GLY A 364 -19.20 -19.51 -14.16
C GLY A 364 -20.04 -20.15 -13.06
N GLU A 365 -19.86 -21.43 -12.89
CA GLU A 365 -20.53 -22.18 -11.83
C GLU A 365 -19.52 -23.05 -11.07
N VAL A 366 -19.78 -23.26 -9.78
CA VAL A 366 -18.98 -24.11 -8.91
C VAL A 366 -19.90 -24.86 -7.95
N ALA A 367 -19.57 -26.12 -7.65
CA ALA A 367 -20.24 -26.81 -6.56
C ALA A 367 -19.96 -26.12 -5.23
N LYS A 368 -20.96 -25.98 -4.37
CA LYS A 368 -20.88 -25.19 -3.15
C LYS A 368 -19.71 -25.59 -2.24
N GLU A 369 -19.42 -26.87 -2.12
CA GLU A 369 -18.32 -27.43 -1.34
C GLU A 369 -16.94 -27.23 -1.98
N ALA A 370 -16.91 -26.88 -3.25
CA ALA A 370 -15.69 -26.68 -4.03
C ALA A 370 -15.35 -25.21 -4.22
N PHE A 371 -16.21 -24.31 -3.73
CA PHE A 371 -16.02 -22.86 -3.82
C PHE A 371 -14.86 -22.38 -2.94
N VAL A 372 -13.96 -21.60 -3.52
CA VAL A 372 -12.78 -21.02 -2.87
C VAL A 372 -12.86 -19.50 -2.93
N THR A 373 -12.35 -18.82 -1.91
CA THR A 373 -12.21 -17.35 -1.89
C THR A 373 -10.77 -16.95 -1.59
N THR A 374 -10.37 -15.78 -2.03
CA THR A 374 -9.03 -15.23 -1.73
C THR A 374 -8.79 -15.10 -0.22
N GLY A 375 -9.83 -14.74 0.55
CA GLY A 375 -9.74 -14.53 1.99
C GLY A 375 -9.63 -15.77 2.87
N ASN A 376 -9.68 -16.98 2.32
CA ASN A 376 -9.65 -18.23 3.10
C ASN A 376 -8.23 -18.73 3.44
N ALA A 377 -7.16 -18.02 3.09
CA ALA A 377 -5.79 -18.36 3.46
C ALA A 377 -5.65 -18.46 5.00
N ARG A 378 -4.87 -19.43 5.48
CA ARG A 378 -4.74 -19.76 6.91
C ARG A 378 -3.30 -19.68 7.37
N ILE A 379 -3.12 -19.26 8.62
CA ILE A 379 -1.81 -19.30 9.27
C ILE A 379 -1.26 -20.73 9.21
N GLY A 380 -0.03 -20.88 8.72
CA GLY A 380 0.64 -22.14 8.53
C GLY A 380 0.50 -22.74 7.12
N ASP A 381 -0.29 -22.12 6.23
CA ASP A 381 -0.32 -22.52 4.83
C ASP A 381 0.98 -22.16 4.11
N ASP A 382 1.38 -23.03 3.19
CA ASP A 382 2.38 -22.71 2.18
C ASP A 382 1.78 -21.80 1.11
N VAL A 383 2.60 -20.90 0.57
CA VAL A 383 2.26 -20.05 -0.57
C VAL A 383 2.88 -20.64 -1.82
N LEU A 384 2.05 -20.95 -2.80
CA LEU A 384 2.41 -21.56 -4.07
C LEU A 384 2.16 -20.58 -5.21
N LEU A 385 3.04 -20.58 -6.22
CA LEU A 385 2.90 -19.77 -7.44
C LEU A 385 3.05 -20.67 -8.67
N SER A 386 2.07 -20.65 -9.57
CA SER A 386 2.21 -21.33 -10.85
C SER A 386 3.01 -20.51 -11.85
N LYS A 387 3.71 -21.19 -12.77
CA LYS A 387 4.52 -20.61 -13.85
C LYS A 387 5.55 -19.59 -13.33
N GLY A 388 5.35 -18.28 -13.53
CA GLY A 388 6.32 -17.26 -13.11
C GLY A 388 5.79 -15.85 -13.28
N LEU A 389 6.64 -14.85 -12.95
CA LEU A 389 6.28 -13.44 -12.97
C LEU A 389 6.16 -12.85 -14.37
N CYS A 390 5.39 -11.78 -14.49
CA CYS A 390 5.36 -10.85 -15.63
C CYS A 390 4.94 -11.48 -16.96
N ILE A 391 4.21 -12.60 -16.99
CA ILE A 391 3.87 -13.28 -18.25
C ILE A 391 3.12 -12.34 -19.19
N GLU A 392 2.04 -11.75 -18.72
CA GLU A 392 1.23 -10.78 -19.48
C GLU A 392 2.04 -9.54 -19.84
N GLY A 393 2.71 -8.92 -18.85
CA GLY A 393 3.53 -7.72 -19.07
C GLY A 393 4.62 -7.94 -20.11
N THR A 394 5.27 -9.11 -20.10
CA THR A 394 6.26 -9.49 -21.11
C THR A 394 5.66 -9.51 -22.52
N SER A 395 4.47 -10.13 -22.68
CA SER A 395 3.78 -10.18 -23.96
C SER A 395 3.35 -8.78 -24.44
N ILE A 396 2.73 -8.00 -23.57
CA ILE A 396 2.27 -6.63 -23.90
C ILE A 396 3.45 -5.75 -24.30
N ILE A 397 4.53 -5.71 -23.51
CA ILE A 397 5.69 -4.87 -23.81
C ILE A 397 6.36 -5.31 -25.12
N ALA A 398 6.53 -6.60 -25.35
CA ALA A 398 7.14 -7.11 -26.59
C ALA A 398 6.29 -6.80 -27.84
N ARG A 399 4.95 -6.74 -27.72
CA ARG A 399 4.03 -6.39 -28.81
C ARG A 399 3.98 -4.89 -29.07
N GLU A 400 3.80 -4.10 -28.04
CA GLU A 400 3.58 -2.65 -28.16
C GLU A 400 4.91 -1.87 -28.30
N LYS A 401 6.03 -2.38 -27.75
CA LYS A 401 7.36 -1.77 -27.75
C LYS A 401 8.43 -2.57 -28.49
N GLY A 402 8.01 -3.43 -29.40
CA GLY A 402 8.94 -4.27 -30.18
C GLY A 402 9.96 -3.47 -31.00
N ASP A 403 9.59 -2.27 -31.49
CA ASP A 403 10.52 -1.37 -32.19
C ASP A 403 11.57 -0.78 -31.24
N ASP A 404 11.16 -0.38 -30.04
CA ASP A 404 12.06 0.14 -29.01
C ASP A 404 13.06 -0.94 -28.58
N LEU A 405 12.58 -2.17 -28.37
CA LEU A 405 13.44 -3.32 -28.03
C LEU A 405 14.46 -3.60 -29.16
N ARG A 406 14.05 -3.52 -30.44
CA ARG A 406 14.98 -3.66 -31.58
C ARG A 406 16.03 -2.55 -31.58
N ALA A 407 15.63 -1.32 -31.31
CA ALA A 407 16.55 -0.18 -31.22
C ALA A 407 17.57 -0.34 -30.09
N MET A 408 17.20 -1.02 -28.99
CA MET A 408 18.09 -1.40 -27.88
C MET A 408 18.99 -2.59 -28.20
N GLY A 409 18.86 -3.21 -29.40
CA GLY A 409 19.69 -4.33 -29.84
C GLY A 409 19.15 -5.72 -29.50
N VAL A 410 17.91 -5.82 -29.01
CA VAL A 410 17.23 -7.09 -28.73
C VAL A 410 16.93 -7.82 -30.05
N SER A 411 17.24 -9.13 -30.12
CA SER A 411 17.07 -9.91 -31.34
C SER A 411 15.59 -10.12 -31.67
N ARG A 412 15.28 -10.20 -32.99
CA ARG A 412 13.93 -10.47 -33.45
C ARG A 412 13.36 -11.78 -32.87
N ALA A 413 14.16 -12.84 -32.83
CA ALA A 413 13.74 -14.14 -32.29
C ALA A 413 13.37 -14.07 -30.79
N PHE A 414 14.08 -13.23 -30.01
CA PHE A 414 13.73 -12.98 -28.61
C PHE A 414 12.40 -12.26 -28.49
N ILE A 415 12.18 -11.19 -29.27
CA ILE A 415 10.93 -10.42 -29.29
C ILE A 415 9.75 -11.32 -29.67
N GLU A 416 9.90 -12.18 -30.69
CA GLU A 416 8.87 -13.13 -31.11
C GLU A 416 8.53 -14.14 -29.99
N ARG A 417 9.54 -14.66 -29.26
CA ARG A 417 9.28 -15.52 -28.09
C ARG A 417 8.56 -14.75 -26.98
N ALA A 418 9.00 -13.55 -26.66
CA ALA A 418 8.34 -12.73 -25.65
C ALA A 418 6.90 -12.36 -26.01
N GLN A 419 6.62 -12.06 -27.29
CA GLN A 419 5.25 -11.86 -27.79
C GLN A 419 4.40 -13.12 -27.65
N ASN A 420 5.00 -14.31 -27.82
CA ASN A 420 4.31 -15.58 -27.67
C ASN A 420 3.94 -15.94 -26.22
N PHE A 421 4.42 -15.20 -25.22
CA PHE A 421 4.05 -15.41 -23.81
C PHE A 421 2.56 -15.32 -23.56
N LEU A 422 1.80 -14.69 -24.44
CA LEU A 422 0.35 -14.72 -24.44
C LEU A 422 -0.22 -16.16 -24.48
N TYR A 423 0.46 -17.06 -25.21
CA TYR A 423 0.03 -18.44 -25.48
C TYR A 423 0.92 -19.49 -24.81
N ASP A 424 2.24 -19.23 -24.67
CA ASP A 424 3.22 -20.10 -24.07
C ASP A 424 4.27 -19.27 -23.30
N PRO A 425 4.29 -19.34 -21.96
CA PRO A 425 3.58 -20.25 -21.06
C PRO A 425 2.07 -20.00 -20.91
N GLY A 426 1.55 -18.95 -21.53
CA GLY A 426 0.14 -18.60 -21.59
C GLY A 426 -0.38 -17.82 -20.38
N ILE A 427 -1.28 -16.87 -20.66
CA ILE A 427 -1.91 -16.04 -19.62
C ILE A 427 -3.11 -16.71 -18.94
N SER A 428 -3.56 -17.89 -19.41
CA SER A 428 -4.63 -18.66 -18.78
C SER A 428 -4.14 -19.42 -17.55
N ILE A 429 -4.90 -19.37 -16.46
CA ILE A 429 -4.69 -20.16 -15.24
C ILE A 429 -5.79 -21.20 -15.01
N ILE A 430 -6.70 -21.38 -15.95
CA ILE A 430 -7.84 -22.31 -15.83
C ILE A 430 -7.34 -23.73 -15.55
N LYS A 431 -6.35 -24.22 -16.31
CA LYS A 431 -5.74 -25.54 -16.10
C LYS A 431 -5.02 -25.61 -14.77
N ASP A 432 -4.28 -24.55 -14.40
CA ASP A 432 -3.52 -24.48 -13.15
C ASP A 432 -4.44 -24.65 -11.93
N ALA A 433 -5.53 -23.89 -11.88
CA ALA A 433 -6.52 -23.93 -10.82
C ALA A 433 -7.26 -25.28 -10.78
N HIS A 434 -7.65 -25.80 -11.95
CA HIS A 434 -8.32 -27.09 -12.06
C HIS A 434 -7.46 -28.24 -11.51
N VAL A 435 -6.21 -28.34 -11.96
CA VAL A 435 -5.27 -29.40 -11.53
C VAL A 435 -4.97 -29.26 -10.04
N ALA A 436 -4.68 -28.07 -9.55
CA ALA A 436 -4.35 -27.84 -8.13
C ALA A 436 -5.50 -28.27 -7.22
N ARG A 437 -6.74 -27.92 -7.54
CA ARG A 437 -7.93 -28.28 -6.76
C ARG A 437 -8.23 -29.77 -6.71
N HIS A 438 -7.94 -30.51 -7.80
CA HIS A 438 -8.15 -31.96 -7.83
C HIS A 438 -7.01 -32.73 -7.16
N ALA A 439 -5.82 -32.11 -7.07
CA ALA A 439 -4.66 -32.73 -6.43
C ALA A 439 -4.71 -32.67 -4.92
N GLY A 440 -5.19 -31.56 -4.35
CA GLY A 440 -5.19 -31.32 -2.92
C GLY A 440 -6.14 -30.23 -2.47
N ARG A 441 -6.22 -30.05 -1.16
CA ARG A 441 -7.05 -29.01 -0.56
C ARG A 441 -6.36 -27.65 -0.69
N VAL A 442 -6.91 -26.78 -1.54
CA VAL A 442 -6.52 -25.39 -1.66
C VAL A 442 -7.40 -24.54 -0.74
N HIS A 443 -6.82 -23.66 0.08
CA HIS A 443 -7.57 -22.77 0.94
C HIS A 443 -7.90 -21.45 0.25
N SER A 444 -6.97 -20.87 -0.53
CA SER A 444 -7.12 -19.60 -1.22
C SER A 444 -6.50 -19.69 -2.61
N MET A 445 -7.12 -19.02 -3.57
CA MET A 445 -6.57 -18.77 -4.90
C MET A 445 -6.77 -17.31 -5.27
N HIS A 446 -5.81 -16.76 -6.03
CA HIS A 446 -5.84 -15.41 -6.53
C HIS A 446 -4.97 -15.31 -7.79
N ASP A 447 -5.41 -14.62 -8.82
CA ASP A 447 -4.58 -14.41 -9.99
C ASP A 447 -3.66 -13.19 -9.82
N VAL A 448 -2.53 -13.24 -10.48
CA VAL A 448 -1.54 -12.16 -10.42
C VAL A 448 -1.81 -11.18 -11.55
N THR A 449 -2.53 -10.10 -11.27
CA THR A 449 -2.92 -9.09 -12.25
C THR A 449 -2.14 -7.78 -12.10
N GLU A 450 -2.81 -6.64 -12.19
CA GLU A 450 -2.22 -5.29 -12.12
C GLU A 450 -1.51 -5.03 -10.79
N GLY A 451 -0.27 -4.56 -10.85
CA GLY A 451 0.63 -4.43 -9.69
C GLY A 451 1.37 -5.71 -9.33
N GLY A 452 1.24 -6.75 -10.18
CA GLY A 452 2.04 -7.96 -10.16
C GLY A 452 1.90 -8.81 -8.90
N LEU A 453 2.88 -9.67 -8.66
CA LEU A 453 2.93 -10.55 -7.49
C LEU A 453 2.85 -9.76 -6.17
N ALA A 454 3.44 -8.57 -6.11
CA ALA A 454 3.43 -7.75 -4.91
C ALA A 454 1.99 -7.45 -4.46
N ASN A 455 1.13 -6.99 -5.36
CA ASN A 455 -0.26 -6.65 -5.03
C ASN A 455 -1.08 -7.90 -4.69
N GLY A 456 -0.94 -9.01 -5.44
CA GLY A 456 -1.63 -10.26 -5.12
C GLY A 456 -1.28 -10.80 -3.73
N LEU A 457 -0.01 -10.72 -3.30
CA LEU A 457 0.41 -11.08 -1.95
C LEU A 457 -0.20 -10.16 -0.89
N HIS A 458 -0.29 -8.85 -1.16
CA HIS A 458 -0.95 -7.90 -0.26
C HIS A 458 -2.45 -8.15 -0.14
N GLU A 459 -3.13 -8.49 -1.24
CA GLU A 459 -4.56 -8.81 -1.25
C GLU A 459 -4.86 -10.07 -0.43
N ILE A 460 -4.04 -11.11 -0.54
CA ILE A 460 -4.12 -12.28 0.35
C ILE A 460 -3.85 -11.88 1.81
N ALA A 461 -2.80 -11.09 2.10
CA ALA A 461 -2.46 -10.69 3.46
C ALA A 461 -3.60 -9.90 4.13
N MET A 462 -4.22 -8.98 3.38
CA MET A 462 -5.33 -8.13 3.87
C MET A 462 -6.60 -8.95 4.11
N THR A 463 -6.99 -9.80 3.16
CA THR A 463 -8.23 -10.60 3.25
C THR A 463 -8.12 -11.68 4.32
N ALA A 464 -6.97 -12.34 4.44
CA ALA A 464 -6.69 -13.36 5.45
C ALA A 464 -6.34 -12.77 6.84
N LYS A 465 -6.08 -11.45 6.93
CA LYS A 465 -5.62 -10.78 8.16
C LYS A 465 -4.38 -11.44 8.76
N ALA A 466 -3.40 -11.76 7.91
CA ALA A 466 -2.19 -12.49 8.25
C ALA A 466 -0.96 -11.93 7.53
N ASN A 467 0.24 -12.26 7.99
CA ASN A 467 1.46 -11.95 7.25
C ASN A 467 1.70 -12.97 6.15
N VAL A 468 2.23 -12.50 5.02
CA VAL A 468 2.75 -13.34 3.95
C VAL A 468 4.26 -13.16 3.88
N VAL A 469 5.02 -14.25 4.00
CA VAL A 469 6.48 -14.24 3.94
C VAL A 469 6.92 -15.09 2.76
N VAL A 470 7.63 -14.49 1.79
CA VAL A 470 8.11 -15.16 0.59
C VAL A 470 9.63 -15.16 0.49
N GLU A 471 10.21 -16.15 -0.18
CA GLU A 471 11.64 -16.28 -0.42
C GLU A 471 11.97 -15.86 -1.86
N LYS A 472 12.73 -14.76 -2.03
CA LYS A 472 13.08 -14.21 -3.36
C LYS A 472 13.69 -15.25 -4.31
N ALA A 473 14.53 -16.12 -3.79
CA ALA A 473 15.21 -17.14 -4.60
C ALA A 473 14.27 -18.24 -5.14
N ARG A 474 13.06 -18.35 -4.60
CA ARG A 474 12.07 -19.35 -5.01
C ARG A 474 11.01 -18.80 -5.97
N ILE A 475 11.00 -17.49 -6.21
CA ILE A 475 10.06 -16.86 -7.13
C ILE A 475 10.56 -17.02 -8.54
N PRO A 476 9.86 -17.75 -9.44
CA PRO A 476 10.31 -17.96 -10.82
C PRO A 476 10.13 -16.67 -11.63
N VAL A 477 11.16 -16.32 -12.40
CA VAL A 477 11.12 -15.23 -13.39
C VAL A 477 11.70 -15.77 -14.69
N TYR A 478 10.93 -15.71 -15.76
CA TYR A 478 11.41 -16.12 -17.08
C TYR A 478 12.53 -15.20 -17.58
N GLU A 479 13.41 -15.74 -18.38
CA GLU A 479 14.55 -14.97 -18.92
C GLU A 479 14.09 -13.79 -19.77
N GLU A 480 13.03 -13.98 -20.57
CA GLU A 480 12.43 -12.94 -21.38
C GLU A 480 11.83 -11.83 -20.50
N SER A 481 11.12 -12.19 -19.44
CA SER A 481 10.56 -11.23 -18.48
C SER A 481 11.66 -10.44 -17.78
N ARG A 482 12.73 -11.11 -17.33
CA ARG A 482 13.85 -10.46 -16.66
C ARG A 482 14.54 -9.44 -17.56
N GLN A 483 14.89 -9.84 -18.80
CA GLN A 483 15.57 -8.95 -19.75
C GLN A 483 14.72 -7.76 -20.17
N ILE A 484 13.41 -7.94 -20.37
CA ILE A 484 12.48 -6.84 -20.67
C ILE A 484 12.37 -5.87 -19.48
N CYS A 485 12.22 -6.40 -18.27
CA CYS A 485 12.17 -5.54 -17.07
C CYS A 485 13.48 -4.75 -16.88
N GLU A 486 14.63 -5.38 -17.09
CA GLU A 486 15.94 -4.72 -17.06
C GLU A 486 16.06 -3.63 -18.14
N ALA A 487 15.63 -3.91 -19.38
CA ALA A 487 15.69 -2.96 -20.49
C ALA A 487 14.89 -1.68 -20.25
N PHE A 488 13.75 -1.79 -19.58
CA PHE A 488 12.85 -0.67 -19.28
C PHE A 488 12.93 -0.19 -17.83
N ASN A 489 13.86 -0.70 -17.01
CA ASN A 489 14.03 -0.37 -15.60
C ASN A 489 12.73 -0.54 -14.78
N LEU A 490 12.09 -1.71 -14.92
CA LEU A 490 10.87 -2.10 -14.22
C LEU A 490 11.20 -3.05 -13.05
N GLU A 491 10.44 -2.93 -11.96
CA GLU A 491 10.50 -3.90 -10.85
C GLU A 491 9.59 -5.11 -11.18
N PRO A 492 10.14 -6.32 -11.39
CA PRO A 492 9.33 -7.47 -11.81
C PRO A 492 8.19 -7.84 -10.86
N LEU A 493 8.32 -7.54 -9.56
CA LEU A 493 7.27 -7.79 -8.58
C LEU A 493 6.02 -6.95 -8.79
N GLY A 494 6.15 -5.79 -9.46
CA GLY A 494 5.08 -4.83 -9.69
C GLY A 494 4.55 -4.79 -11.13
N VAL A 495 5.02 -5.68 -12.01
CA VAL A 495 4.57 -5.77 -13.42
C VAL A 495 3.39 -6.72 -13.52
N ILE A 496 2.34 -6.30 -14.24
CA ILE A 496 1.15 -7.11 -14.53
C ILE A 496 1.52 -8.52 -14.99
N GLY A 497 0.87 -9.52 -14.40
CA GLY A 497 1.34 -10.89 -14.49
C GLY A 497 0.27 -11.95 -14.73
N SER A 498 -0.87 -11.62 -15.37
CA SER A 498 -1.86 -12.65 -15.72
C SER A 498 -1.19 -13.86 -16.37
N GLY A 499 -1.62 -15.05 -15.94
CA GLY A 499 -0.97 -16.32 -16.28
C GLY A 499 -0.27 -16.99 -15.11
N ALA A 500 -0.04 -16.28 -14.00
CA ALA A 500 0.43 -16.85 -12.76
C ALA A 500 -0.73 -16.97 -11.76
N LEU A 501 -0.89 -18.14 -11.14
CA LEU A 501 -1.87 -18.40 -10.09
C LEU A 501 -1.17 -18.45 -8.74
N LEU A 502 -1.60 -17.60 -7.83
CA LEU A 502 -1.18 -17.60 -6.44
C LEU A 502 -2.16 -18.46 -5.62
N MET A 503 -1.64 -19.40 -4.84
CA MET A 503 -2.45 -20.34 -4.07
C MET A 503 -1.92 -20.47 -2.65
N THR A 504 -2.81 -20.80 -1.71
CA THR A 504 -2.39 -21.22 -0.36
C THR A 504 -2.99 -22.58 -0.01
N ALA A 505 -2.17 -23.42 0.61
CA ALA A 505 -2.57 -24.77 0.99
C ALA A 505 -1.82 -25.24 2.23
N PRO A 506 -2.42 -26.16 3.05
CA PRO A 506 -1.66 -26.82 4.11
C PRO A 506 -0.42 -27.52 3.56
N PRO A 507 0.73 -27.58 4.26
CA PRO A 507 1.97 -28.13 3.73
C PRO A 507 1.85 -29.54 3.11
N ALA A 508 1.09 -30.44 3.76
CA ALA A 508 0.88 -31.79 3.25
C ALA A 508 0.02 -31.85 1.97
N GLU A 509 -0.87 -30.89 1.77
CA GLU A 509 -1.66 -30.76 0.55
C GLU A 509 -0.84 -30.02 -0.53
N ALA A 510 -0.01 -29.06 -0.15
CA ALA A 510 0.92 -28.37 -1.05
C ALA A 510 1.88 -29.36 -1.75
N ASP A 511 2.38 -30.37 -1.03
CA ASP A 511 3.23 -31.41 -1.64
C ASP A 511 2.48 -32.20 -2.74
N LYS A 512 1.22 -32.57 -2.49
CA LYS A 512 0.39 -33.27 -3.49
C LYS A 512 0.11 -32.38 -4.72
N ILE A 513 -0.16 -31.09 -4.48
CA ILE A 513 -0.40 -30.11 -5.55
C ILE A 513 0.85 -29.98 -6.42
N LEU A 514 2.03 -29.83 -5.82
CA LEU A 514 3.31 -29.74 -6.55
C LEU A 514 3.57 -30.99 -7.41
N ASP A 515 3.34 -32.17 -6.84
CA ASP A 515 3.56 -33.44 -7.56
C ASP A 515 2.59 -33.60 -8.73
N GLN A 516 1.30 -33.34 -8.53
CA GLN A 516 0.29 -33.51 -9.58
C GLN A 516 0.41 -32.46 -10.68
N THR A 517 0.65 -31.19 -10.32
CA THR A 517 0.81 -30.12 -11.30
C THR A 517 2.05 -30.36 -12.19
N ALA A 518 3.13 -30.89 -11.60
CA ALA A 518 4.32 -31.27 -12.36
C ALA A 518 4.03 -32.41 -13.37
N GLN A 519 3.23 -33.43 -12.98
CA GLN A 519 2.80 -34.50 -13.88
C GLN A 519 1.93 -34.01 -15.04
N GLU A 520 1.11 -33.00 -14.79
CA GLU A 520 0.23 -32.38 -15.78
C GLU A 520 0.94 -31.29 -16.62
N GLY A 521 2.23 -31.06 -16.39
CA GLY A 521 3.03 -30.06 -17.10
C GLY A 521 2.73 -28.61 -16.72
N VAL A 522 2.20 -28.38 -15.51
CA VAL A 522 2.00 -27.03 -14.94
C VAL A 522 3.11 -26.80 -13.90
N PRO A 523 4.10 -25.95 -14.18
CA PRO A 523 5.15 -25.67 -13.21
C PRO A 523 4.58 -24.87 -12.04
N VAL A 524 4.77 -25.36 -10.81
CA VAL A 524 4.35 -24.67 -9.58
C VAL A 524 5.54 -24.63 -8.63
N SER A 525 5.75 -23.51 -7.97
CA SER A 525 6.82 -23.29 -7.01
C SER A 525 6.25 -22.94 -5.63
N ARG A 526 6.79 -23.53 -4.57
CA ARG A 526 6.54 -23.09 -3.20
C ARG A 526 7.40 -21.88 -2.93
N ILE A 527 6.79 -20.69 -2.84
CA ILE A 527 7.50 -19.42 -2.72
C ILE A 527 7.55 -18.86 -1.31
N GLY A 528 6.71 -19.35 -0.39
CA GLY A 528 6.64 -18.81 0.97
C GLY A 528 5.61 -19.48 1.84
N ARG A 529 5.14 -18.74 2.85
CA ARG A 529 4.14 -19.22 3.82
C ARG A 529 3.32 -18.09 4.43
N ILE A 530 2.16 -18.45 4.99
CA ILE A 530 1.29 -17.57 5.75
C ILE A 530 1.66 -17.63 7.23
N GLU A 531 1.96 -16.48 7.83
CA GLU A 531 2.35 -16.37 9.23
C GLU A 531 1.38 -15.50 10.02
N LYS A 532 1.39 -15.63 11.35
CA LYS A 532 0.63 -14.74 12.23
C LYS A 532 1.24 -13.34 12.22
N GLY A 533 0.44 -12.31 11.91
CA GLY A 533 0.93 -10.94 11.93
C GLY A 533 -0.10 -9.91 11.45
N PRO A 534 0.30 -8.65 11.30
CA PRO A 534 -0.57 -7.50 11.07
C PRO A 534 -0.90 -7.23 9.58
N SER A 535 -1.16 -8.24 8.77
CA SER A 535 -1.48 -8.11 7.34
C SER A 535 -0.39 -7.41 6.53
N SER A 536 0.85 -7.88 6.64
CA SER A 536 2.01 -7.35 5.92
C SER A 536 2.64 -8.41 5.01
N VAL A 537 3.39 -7.95 4.01
CA VAL A 537 4.09 -8.80 3.05
C VAL A 537 5.60 -8.59 3.18
N HIS A 538 6.32 -9.68 3.33
CA HIS A 538 7.78 -9.67 3.52
C HIS A 538 8.46 -10.60 2.51
N ILE A 539 9.64 -10.19 2.06
CA ILE A 539 10.49 -10.99 1.19
C ILE A 539 11.84 -11.25 1.85
N ILE A 540 12.23 -12.50 1.90
CA ILE A 540 13.55 -12.93 2.39
C ILE A 540 14.49 -13.04 1.19
N SER A 541 15.61 -12.33 1.26
CA SER A 541 16.68 -12.36 0.26
C SER A 541 18.02 -12.71 0.92
N SER A 542 19.09 -12.81 0.12
CA SER A 542 20.46 -12.99 0.64
C SER A 542 20.95 -11.84 1.52
N THR A 543 20.32 -10.66 1.43
CA THR A 543 20.65 -9.46 2.21
C THR A 543 19.78 -9.30 3.46
N GLY A 544 18.83 -10.22 3.70
CA GLY A 544 17.91 -10.21 4.83
C GLY A 544 16.45 -10.11 4.42
N GLU A 545 15.59 -9.91 5.42
CA GLU A 545 14.16 -9.75 5.25
C GLU A 545 13.80 -8.27 5.07
N THR A 546 12.97 -7.97 4.08
CA THR A 546 12.45 -6.63 3.79
C THR A 546 10.95 -6.69 3.50
N SER A 547 10.24 -5.58 3.73
CA SER A 547 8.83 -5.46 3.34
C SER A 547 8.73 -5.26 1.83
N ILE A 548 7.73 -5.88 1.20
CA ILE A 548 7.37 -5.62 -0.20
C ILE A 548 6.41 -4.42 -0.22
N PRO A 549 6.64 -3.38 -1.05
CA PRO A 549 5.70 -2.27 -1.20
C PRO A 549 4.43 -2.71 -1.97
N TYR A 550 3.31 -2.07 -1.69
CA TYR A 550 2.12 -2.13 -2.55
C TYR A 550 2.30 -1.17 -3.73
N PHE A 551 2.09 -1.64 -4.95
CA PHE A 551 2.19 -0.82 -6.16
C PHE A 551 0.85 -0.15 -6.46
N GLN A 552 0.73 1.14 -6.20
CA GLN A 552 -0.47 1.92 -6.51
C GLN A 552 -0.73 2.06 -8.02
N ARG A 553 0.29 1.87 -8.82
CA ARG A 553 0.26 1.88 -10.28
C ARG A 553 1.14 0.74 -10.77
N ASP A 554 0.67 0.03 -11.79
CA ASP A 554 1.47 -1.02 -12.41
C ASP A 554 2.76 -0.45 -13.00
N GLU A 555 3.84 -1.22 -12.92
CA GLU A 555 5.15 -0.84 -13.45
C GLU A 555 5.13 -0.60 -14.97
N VAL A 556 4.27 -1.31 -15.70
CA VAL A 556 4.10 -1.15 -17.15
C VAL A 556 3.64 0.26 -17.54
N LEU A 557 2.97 0.98 -16.66
CA LEU A 557 2.54 2.36 -16.89
C LEU A 557 3.71 3.35 -17.00
N LYS A 558 4.90 3.02 -16.52
CA LYS A 558 6.11 3.81 -16.75
C LYS A 558 6.47 3.90 -18.23
N ILE A 559 6.06 2.90 -19.02
CA ILE A 559 6.36 2.82 -20.46
C ILE A 559 5.21 3.35 -21.32
N PHE A 560 3.96 3.19 -20.85
CA PHE A 560 2.75 3.54 -21.60
C PHE A 560 2.06 4.83 -21.10
N GLY A 561 2.43 5.34 -19.92
CA GLY A 561 1.99 6.65 -19.43
C GLY A 561 2.61 7.78 -20.25
N GLU A 562 1.94 8.91 -20.38
CA GLU A 562 2.19 10.08 -21.22
C GLU A 562 3.66 10.24 -21.66
N SER A 563 3.87 10.29 -22.98
CA SER A 563 5.14 10.73 -23.54
C SER A 563 5.47 12.11 -22.98
N SER A 564 6.33 12.15 -21.96
CA SER A 564 6.95 13.38 -21.51
C SER A 564 7.74 13.95 -22.69
N SER A 565 7.24 15.01 -23.30
CA SER A 565 7.91 15.81 -24.31
C SER A 565 9.17 16.53 -23.79
N GLU A 566 9.80 16.02 -22.72
CA GLU A 566 10.96 16.65 -22.07
C GLU A 566 12.11 15.69 -21.65
N SER A 567 12.23 14.49 -22.21
CA SER A 567 13.44 13.67 -21.95
C SER A 567 14.02 13.00 -23.20
N GLN A 568 14.24 13.80 -24.28
CA GLN A 568 15.12 13.40 -25.37
C GLN A 568 16.46 14.10 -25.22
N ALA A 569 17.26 13.78 -24.21
CA ALA A 569 18.66 14.21 -24.14
C ALA A 569 19.51 13.47 -23.09
N GLU A 570 19.27 12.17 -22.80
CA GLU A 570 20.33 11.39 -22.13
C GLU A 570 20.33 9.99 -22.71
N GLY A 571 21.47 9.65 -23.35
CA GLY A 571 21.64 8.41 -24.09
C GLY A 571 21.58 7.17 -23.20
N PHE A 572 20.81 6.19 -23.63
CA PHE A 572 20.70 4.88 -23.01
C PHE A 572 22.05 4.12 -23.06
N PRO A 573 22.44 3.42 -21.99
CA PRO A 573 23.63 2.58 -22.02
C PRO A 573 23.41 1.36 -22.96
N ARG A 574 24.34 1.12 -23.87
CA ARG A 574 24.35 -0.08 -24.73
C ARG A 574 24.59 -1.32 -23.86
N LEU A 575 23.67 -2.28 -23.91
CA LEU A 575 23.89 -3.62 -23.37
C LEU A 575 25.08 -4.28 -24.08
N LYS A 576 26.03 -4.81 -23.29
CA LYS A 576 27.16 -5.57 -23.77
C LYS A 576 26.82 -7.06 -23.83
#